data_ab5840adf7d2fba21481882abd7f2354
#
_entry.id   ab5840adf7d2fba21481882abd7f2354
#
_cell.length_a   1.000
_cell.length_b   1.000
_cell.length_c   1.000
_cell.angle_alpha   90.00
_cell.angle_beta   90.00
_cell.angle_gamma   90.00
#
_symmetry.space_group_name_H-M   'P 1'
#
loop_
_entity.id
_entity.type
_entity.pdbx_description
1 polymer ?
#
loop_
_entity_poly.entity_id
_entity_poly.type
_entity_poly.pdbx_seq_one_letter_code
_entity_poly.pdbx_strand_id
1 'polypeptide(L)'
;MKCAGEIGAFIAMLVVAGATATRGYAQDAEHGKSTFKACSTCHATDHANRVGPGLEGIIGRKAGTAPGFGYSNAMKKSDIVWDTKILDAYLESPQQVVPGNRMPYAGLKNPTDRTDLVAYLATLK
;
A
#
# COMPACT_ATOMS: atom_id res chain seq x y z
N MET A 1 -17.79 73.93 26.76
CA MET A 1 -17.59 73.73 25.30
C MET A 1 -17.36 72.27 25.03
N LYS A 2 -18.09 71.78 24.12
CA LYS A 2 -18.31 70.36 23.87
C LYS A 2 -17.12 69.71 23.18
N CYS A 3 -16.58 68.57 23.69
CA CYS A 3 -15.73 67.69 22.96
C CYS A 3 -16.52 66.41 22.70
N ALA A 4 -16.86 66.20 21.45
CA ALA A 4 -17.47 64.95 20.97
C ALA A 4 -16.39 63.88 20.82
N GLY A 5 -16.53 62.76 21.52
CA GLY A 5 -15.70 61.59 21.34
C GLY A 5 -16.30 60.68 20.29
N GLU A 6 -15.57 60.45 19.23
CA GLU A 6 -15.96 59.44 18.21
C GLU A 6 -15.57 58.05 18.72
N ILE A 7 -16.58 57.21 18.81
CA ILE A 7 -16.43 55.77 19.15
C ILE A 7 -16.14 55.02 17.84
N GLY A 8 -14.87 54.71 17.64
CA GLY A 8 -14.45 53.84 16.54
C GLY A 8 -14.85 52.36 16.81
N ALA A 9 -15.83 51.88 16.09
CA ALA A 9 -16.20 50.46 16.11
C ALA A 9 -15.16 49.64 15.37
N PHE A 10 -14.33 48.90 16.10
CA PHE A 10 -13.48 47.86 15.51
C PHE A 10 -14.30 46.62 15.21
N ILE A 11 -14.60 46.41 13.96
CA ILE A 11 -15.20 45.15 13.48
C ILE A 11 -14.08 44.10 13.40
N ALA A 12 -14.01 43.23 14.38
CA ALA A 12 -13.13 42.08 14.36
C ALA A 12 -13.66 41.06 13.34
N MET A 13 -12.99 41.01 12.20
CA MET A 13 -13.29 40.03 11.15
C MET A 13 -12.72 38.67 11.58
N LEU A 14 -13.60 37.76 12.05
CA LEU A 14 -13.25 36.39 12.37
C LEU A 14 -13.01 35.62 11.05
N VAL A 15 -11.73 35.40 10.73
CA VAL A 15 -11.36 34.48 9.64
C VAL A 15 -11.50 33.06 10.17
N VAL A 16 -12.60 32.42 9.84
CA VAL A 16 -12.77 30.99 10.07
C VAL A 16 -11.92 30.26 9.01
N ALA A 17 -10.71 29.85 9.41
CA ALA A 17 -9.90 28.97 8.61
C ALA A 17 -10.60 27.58 8.55
N GLY A 18 -11.33 27.32 7.49
CA GLY A 18 -11.90 26.03 7.21
C GLY A 18 -10.79 25.01 6.97
N ALA A 19 -10.47 24.20 7.94
CA ALA A 19 -9.61 23.02 7.76
C ALA A 19 -10.36 22.03 6.87
N THR A 20 -10.05 22.01 5.58
CA THR A 20 -10.47 20.92 4.69
C THR A 20 -9.71 19.68 5.11
N ALA A 21 -10.32 18.86 5.96
CA ALA A 21 -9.83 17.51 6.23
C ALA A 21 -9.90 16.73 4.92
N THR A 22 -8.77 16.56 4.26
CA THR A 22 -8.63 15.54 3.22
C THR A 22 -8.89 14.21 3.89
N ARG A 23 -10.05 13.60 3.62
CA ARG A 23 -10.31 12.21 3.96
C ARG A 23 -9.32 11.38 3.14
N GLY A 24 -8.15 11.13 3.71
CA GLY A 24 -7.33 10.02 3.26
C GLY A 24 -8.19 8.77 3.44
N TYR A 25 -8.40 8.02 2.36
CA TYR A 25 -9.02 6.71 2.47
C TYR A 25 -8.16 5.90 3.43
N ALA A 26 -8.71 5.57 4.61
CA ALA A 26 -8.06 4.66 5.53
C ALA A 26 -7.91 3.31 4.81
N GLN A 27 -6.70 2.76 4.82
CA GLN A 27 -6.43 1.44 4.25
C GLN A 27 -7.23 0.40 5.02
N ASP A 28 -7.98 -0.44 4.29
CA ASP A 28 -8.84 -1.46 4.87
C ASP A 28 -8.22 -2.85 4.69
N ALA A 29 -7.56 -3.35 5.74
CA ALA A 29 -6.94 -4.67 5.74
C ALA A 29 -7.96 -5.82 5.67
N GLU A 30 -9.19 -5.64 6.14
CA GLU A 30 -10.25 -6.65 6.01
C GLU A 30 -10.73 -6.76 4.56
N HIS A 31 -10.90 -5.62 3.88
CA HIS A 31 -11.16 -5.61 2.44
C HIS A 31 -9.96 -6.21 1.68
N GLY A 32 -8.73 -5.88 2.08
CA GLY A 32 -7.50 -6.47 1.53
C GLY A 32 -7.44 -7.99 1.69
N LYS A 33 -7.89 -8.53 2.83
CA LYS A 33 -8.03 -9.96 3.06
C LYS A 33 -9.04 -10.61 2.10
N SER A 34 -10.12 -9.92 1.80
CA SER A 34 -11.09 -10.39 0.81
C SER A 34 -10.49 -10.39 -0.60
N THR A 35 -9.75 -9.34 -0.94
CA THR A 35 -9.02 -9.23 -2.22
C THR A 35 -7.95 -10.32 -2.35
N PHE A 36 -7.28 -10.69 -1.25
CA PHE A 36 -6.26 -11.74 -1.20
C PHE A 36 -6.78 -13.12 -1.61
N LYS A 37 -8.08 -13.38 -1.59
CA LYS A 37 -8.65 -14.66 -2.03
C LYS A 37 -8.20 -15.07 -3.42
N ALA A 38 -8.03 -14.13 -4.33
CA ALA A 38 -7.50 -14.39 -5.67
C ALA A 38 -6.03 -14.85 -5.66
N CYS A 39 -5.26 -14.46 -4.65
CA CYS A 39 -3.84 -14.78 -4.48
C CYS A 39 -3.64 -16.11 -3.75
N SER A 40 -4.60 -16.50 -2.90
CA SER A 40 -4.53 -17.67 -2.02
C SER A 40 -4.45 -19.01 -2.76
N THR A 41 -4.81 -19.06 -4.04
CA THR A 41 -4.61 -20.24 -4.90
C THR A 41 -3.13 -20.59 -5.00
N CYS A 42 -2.26 -19.60 -5.05
CA CYS A 42 -0.82 -19.78 -5.26
C CYS A 42 0.03 -19.45 -4.01
N HIS A 43 -0.44 -18.59 -3.13
CA HIS A 43 0.31 -18.11 -1.96
C HIS A 43 -0.34 -18.51 -0.64
N ALA A 44 0.49 -18.98 0.31
CA ALA A 44 0.09 -19.11 1.71
C ALA A 44 0.34 -17.80 2.46
N THR A 45 -0.38 -17.59 3.55
CA THR A 45 -0.22 -16.44 4.46
C THR A 45 0.85 -16.65 5.52
N ASP A 46 1.37 -17.86 5.62
CA ASP A 46 2.50 -18.28 6.45
C ASP A 46 3.77 -18.48 5.59
N HIS A 47 4.76 -19.17 6.11
CA HIS A 47 6.01 -19.49 5.41
C HIS A 47 5.89 -20.63 4.39
N ALA A 48 4.74 -21.29 4.29
CA ALA A 48 4.59 -22.45 3.40
C ALA A 48 4.65 -22.04 1.93
N ASN A 49 5.59 -22.63 1.19
CA ASN A 49 5.64 -22.48 -0.26
C ASN A 49 4.57 -23.33 -0.95
N ARG A 50 3.95 -22.76 -1.95
CA ARG A 50 3.00 -23.43 -2.85
C ARG A 50 3.47 -23.21 -4.30
N VAL A 51 2.54 -22.89 -5.21
CA VAL A 51 2.88 -22.42 -6.56
C VAL A 51 3.73 -21.13 -6.49
N GLY A 52 3.40 -20.24 -5.54
CA GLY A 52 4.18 -19.08 -5.13
C GLY A 52 4.80 -19.26 -3.74
N PRO A 53 5.71 -18.36 -3.35
CA PRO A 53 6.30 -18.39 -2.01
C PRO A 53 5.28 -18.00 -0.93
N GLY A 54 5.49 -18.49 0.29
CA GLY A 54 4.77 -18.01 1.47
C GLY A 54 5.01 -16.53 1.70
N LEU A 55 4.00 -15.80 2.18
CA LEU A 55 4.01 -14.34 2.27
C LEU A 55 4.17 -13.79 3.69
N GLU A 56 4.30 -14.65 4.71
CA GLU A 56 4.61 -14.20 6.07
C GLU A 56 5.88 -13.38 6.09
N GLY A 57 5.84 -12.19 6.71
CA GLY A 57 7.00 -11.30 6.79
C GLY A 57 7.41 -10.68 5.46
N ILE A 58 6.51 -10.56 4.49
CA ILE A 58 6.84 -10.02 3.16
C ILE A 58 7.37 -8.58 3.23
N ILE A 59 6.82 -7.74 4.11
CA ILE A 59 7.34 -6.39 4.31
C ILE A 59 8.73 -6.45 4.95
N GLY A 60 9.69 -5.80 4.31
CA GLY A 60 11.10 -5.80 4.72
C GLY A 60 11.91 -7.00 4.22
N ARG A 61 11.29 -7.96 3.53
CA ARG A 61 11.98 -9.13 2.97
C ARG A 61 12.62 -8.78 1.62
N LYS A 62 13.86 -9.22 1.42
CA LYS A 62 14.51 -9.13 0.11
C LYS A 62 13.81 -10.04 -0.90
N ALA A 63 13.58 -9.54 -2.10
CA ALA A 63 12.98 -10.33 -3.17
C ALA A 63 13.84 -11.55 -3.51
N GLY A 64 13.18 -12.65 -3.83
CA GLY A 64 13.88 -13.88 -4.21
C GLY A 64 14.52 -14.66 -3.06
N THR A 65 14.14 -14.41 -1.79
CA THR A 65 14.83 -14.98 -0.63
C THR A 65 13.98 -15.88 0.28
N ALA A 66 12.69 -16.12 -0.03
CA ALA A 66 11.92 -17.08 0.78
C ALA A 66 12.60 -18.46 0.73
N PRO A 67 12.90 -19.06 1.89
CA PRO A 67 13.62 -20.33 1.96
C PRO A 67 12.91 -21.43 1.16
N GLY A 68 13.67 -22.19 0.38
CA GLY A 68 13.17 -23.36 -0.36
C GLY A 68 12.30 -23.06 -1.57
N PHE A 69 12.04 -21.79 -1.91
CA PHE A 69 11.27 -21.45 -3.10
C PHE A 69 12.15 -21.24 -4.34
N GLY A 70 11.75 -21.81 -5.47
CA GLY A 70 12.47 -21.71 -6.74
C GLY A 70 12.10 -20.45 -7.54
N TYR A 71 12.73 -19.32 -7.23
CA TYR A 71 12.49 -18.07 -7.95
C TYR A 71 13.09 -18.03 -9.37
N SER A 72 12.54 -17.15 -10.22
CA SER A 72 13.20 -16.76 -11.47
C SER A 72 14.55 -16.09 -11.22
N ASN A 73 15.45 -16.15 -12.19
CA ASN A 73 16.71 -15.40 -12.11
C ASN A 73 16.47 -13.89 -12.03
N ALA A 74 15.45 -13.38 -12.71
CA ALA A 74 15.06 -11.98 -12.64
C ALA A 74 14.70 -11.56 -11.20
N MET A 75 13.89 -12.36 -10.50
CA MET A 75 13.50 -12.06 -9.12
C MET A 75 14.69 -12.13 -8.18
N LYS A 76 15.56 -13.14 -8.31
CA LYS A 76 16.78 -13.28 -7.49
C LYS A 76 17.77 -12.14 -7.67
N LYS A 77 17.84 -11.55 -8.86
CA LYS A 77 18.77 -10.46 -9.21
C LYS A 77 18.18 -9.06 -9.05
N SER A 78 16.94 -8.94 -8.67
CA SER A 78 16.23 -7.65 -8.66
C SER A 78 16.72 -6.65 -7.59
N ASP A 79 17.41 -7.12 -6.55
CA ASP A 79 17.87 -6.32 -5.39
C ASP A 79 16.76 -5.54 -4.66
N ILE A 80 15.51 -5.87 -4.92
CA ILE A 80 14.35 -5.26 -4.28
C ILE A 80 14.25 -5.73 -2.82
N VAL A 81 13.97 -4.79 -1.92
CA VAL A 81 13.44 -5.07 -0.58
C VAL A 81 11.98 -4.64 -0.59
N TRP A 82 11.08 -5.56 -0.30
CA TRP A 82 9.65 -5.29 -0.36
C TRP A 82 9.22 -4.30 0.72
N ASP A 83 8.73 -3.16 0.31
CA ASP A 83 7.98 -2.22 1.13
C ASP A 83 6.57 -2.03 0.56
N THR A 84 5.74 -1.27 1.23
CA THR A 84 4.36 -1.05 0.81
C THR A 84 4.25 -0.37 -0.55
N LYS A 85 5.15 0.55 -0.88
CA LYS A 85 5.17 1.28 -2.15
C LYS A 85 5.59 0.39 -3.30
N ILE A 86 6.65 -0.39 -3.10
CA ILE A 86 7.16 -1.31 -4.13
C ILE A 86 6.17 -2.45 -4.36
N LEU A 87 5.53 -2.97 -3.31
CA LEU A 87 4.48 -3.96 -3.44
C LEU A 87 3.27 -3.42 -4.20
N ASP A 88 2.85 -2.19 -3.95
CA ASP A 88 1.76 -1.56 -4.70
C ASP A 88 2.09 -1.52 -6.20
N ALA A 89 3.27 -1.01 -6.56
CA ALA A 89 3.71 -0.97 -7.96
C ALA A 89 3.84 -2.36 -8.59
N TYR A 90 4.38 -3.33 -7.85
CA TYR A 90 4.52 -4.71 -8.32
C TYR A 90 3.18 -5.38 -8.56
N LEU A 91 2.23 -5.20 -7.64
CA LEU A 91 0.87 -5.74 -7.78
C LEU A 91 0.08 -5.06 -8.90
N GLU A 92 0.39 -3.81 -9.24
CA GLU A 92 -0.20 -3.15 -10.41
C GLU A 92 0.29 -3.74 -11.73
N SER A 93 1.59 -4.00 -11.83
CA SER A 93 2.22 -4.54 -13.03
C SER A 93 3.51 -5.31 -12.71
N PRO A 94 3.40 -6.61 -12.37
CA PRO A 94 4.55 -7.42 -11.96
C PRO A 94 5.69 -7.44 -12.99
N GLN A 95 5.36 -7.52 -14.28
CA GLN A 95 6.37 -7.57 -15.35
C GLN A 95 7.07 -6.23 -15.60
N GLN A 96 6.47 -5.11 -15.20
CA GLN A 96 7.15 -3.81 -15.28
C GLN A 96 8.15 -3.61 -14.15
N VAL A 97 7.83 -4.09 -12.94
CA VAL A 97 8.71 -3.95 -11.78
C VAL A 97 9.84 -4.97 -11.78
N VAL A 98 9.53 -6.23 -12.14
CA VAL A 98 10.53 -7.30 -12.28
C VAL A 98 10.33 -8.01 -13.63
N PRO A 99 10.88 -7.45 -14.72
CA PRO A 99 10.81 -8.10 -16.03
C PRO A 99 11.42 -9.48 -16.00
N GLY A 100 10.68 -10.49 -16.48
CA GLY A 100 11.12 -11.88 -16.45
C GLY A 100 10.79 -12.64 -15.17
N ASN A 101 10.01 -12.06 -14.24
CA ASN A 101 9.44 -12.83 -13.14
C ASN A 101 8.45 -13.88 -13.69
N ARG A 102 8.23 -14.95 -12.92
CA ARG A 102 7.39 -16.09 -13.35
C ARG A 102 6.01 -16.10 -12.71
N MET A 103 5.61 -15.06 -11.98
CA MET A 103 4.27 -14.96 -11.43
C MET A 103 3.26 -14.71 -12.57
N PRO A 104 2.33 -15.63 -12.87
CA PRO A 104 1.40 -15.50 -13.99
C PRO A 104 0.21 -14.61 -13.59
N TYR A 105 0.46 -13.35 -13.32
CA TYR A 105 -0.52 -12.38 -12.84
C TYR A 105 -0.41 -11.07 -13.62
N ALA A 106 -1.52 -10.65 -14.24
CA ALA A 106 -1.55 -9.45 -15.09
C ALA A 106 -1.51 -8.14 -14.28
N GLY A 107 -1.85 -8.19 -13.02
CA GLY A 107 -1.88 -7.04 -12.13
C GLY A 107 -3.27 -6.66 -11.64
N LEU A 108 -3.31 -6.04 -10.47
CA LEU A 108 -4.50 -5.50 -9.82
C LEU A 108 -4.60 -4.01 -10.17
N LYS A 109 -5.52 -3.65 -11.07
CA LYS A 109 -5.59 -2.29 -11.63
C LYS A 109 -6.35 -1.30 -10.74
N ASN A 110 -7.29 -1.78 -9.93
CA ASN A 110 -8.00 -0.92 -8.99
C ASN A 110 -7.05 -0.46 -7.87
N PRO A 111 -6.80 0.85 -7.72
CA PRO A 111 -5.84 1.35 -6.73
C PRO A 111 -6.31 1.16 -5.28
N THR A 112 -7.62 1.21 -5.02
CA THR A 112 -8.17 0.98 -3.67
C THR A 112 -7.98 -0.47 -3.26
N ASP A 113 -8.38 -1.43 -4.10
CA ASP A 113 -8.20 -2.86 -3.83
C ASP A 113 -6.72 -3.19 -3.60
N ARG A 114 -5.83 -2.56 -4.37
CA ARG A 114 -4.39 -2.77 -4.28
C ARG A 114 -3.81 -2.21 -2.98
N THR A 115 -4.20 -0.99 -2.60
CA THR A 115 -3.78 -0.36 -1.34
C THR A 115 -4.25 -1.17 -0.13
N ASP A 116 -5.48 -1.66 -0.15
CA ASP A 116 -6.06 -2.48 0.91
C ASP A 116 -5.38 -3.86 0.97
N LEU A 117 -5.10 -4.47 -0.19
CA LEU A 117 -4.34 -5.72 -0.25
C LEU A 117 -2.94 -5.56 0.35
N VAL A 118 -2.22 -4.47 0.04
CA VAL A 118 -0.91 -4.18 0.63
C VAL A 118 -1.02 -4.00 2.15
N ALA A 119 -2.06 -3.32 2.63
CA ALA A 119 -2.33 -3.20 4.06
C ALA A 119 -2.54 -4.56 4.74
N TYR A 120 -3.28 -5.46 4.10
CA TYR A 120 -3.43 -6.82 4.59
C TYR A 120 -2.11 -7.60 4.61
N LEU A 121 -1.33 -7.55 3.52
CA LEU A 121 -0.02 -8.21 3.45
C LEU A 121 0.94 -7.73 4.55
N ALA A 122 0.86 -6.46 4.92
CA ALA A 122 1.65 -5.89 6.01
C ALA A 122 1.28 -6.45 7.40
N THR A 123 0.13 -7.09 7.55
CA THR A 123 -0.27 -7.77 8.79
C THR A 123 0.32 -9.17 8.95
N LEU A 124 0.84 -9.78 7.87
CA LEU A 124 1.40 -11.12 7.87
C LEU A 124 2.82 -11.12 8.50
N LYS A 125 2.90 -11.48 9.78
CA LYS A 125 4.15 -11.47 10.57
C LYS A 125 4.35 -12.84 11.24
#